data_a8f2b7a13baaa344222635491828e638
#
_entry.id   a8f2b7a13baaa344222635491828e638
#
_cell.length_a   1.000
_cell.length_b   1.000
_cell.length_c   1.000
_cell.angle_alpha   90.00
_cell.angle_beta   90.00
_cell.angle_gamma   90.00
#
_symmetry.space_group_name_H-M   'P 1'
#
loop_
_entity.id
_entity.type
_entity.pdbx_description
1 polymer ?
#
loop_
_entity_poly.entity_id
_entity_poly.type
_entity_poly.pdbx_seq_one_letter_code
_entity_poly.pdbx_strand_id
1 'polypeptide(L)'
;MSAKPRDLGMTPLDDLFSTDESRAEAQLEKVVTLNPADISDFPNHPFKVKQDEAMAEMADSIKQYGVLVPALVRPKADGGYEMVAGHRRKCAATLAGITEMPCIVRNLTNDEATIIMVDSNLQRETILPSEKAFAYKMKLEAMTVSYTHLRAHET
;
A
#
# COMPACT_ATOMS: atom_id res chain seq x y z
N MET A 1 -11.39 53.11 -4.71
CA MET A 1 -10.22 52.21 -4.55
C MET A 1 -10.58 51.03 -3.67
N SER A 2 -10.74 49.87 -4.25
CA SER A 2 -10.96 48.65 -3.48
C SER A 2 -9.65 48.28 -2.80
N ALA A 3 -9.58 48.36 -1.49
CA ALA A 3 -8.47 47.85 -0.74
C ALA A 3 -8.40 46.32 -0.95
N LYS A 4 -7.31 45.81 -1.50
CA LYS A 4 -7.04 44.40 -1.49
C LYS A 4 -7.09 43.90 -0.03
N PRO A 5 -7.80 42.82 0.27
CA PRO A 5 -7.73 42.27 1.60
C PRO A 5 -6.26 41.95 1.88
N ARG A 6 -5.74 42.55 2.93
CA ARG A 6 -4.40 42.23 3.42
C ARG A 6 -4.42 40.77 3.79
N ASP A 7 -3.65 39.99 3.07
CA ASP A 7 -3.32 38.66 3.53
C ASP A 7 -2.51 38.82 4.80
N LEU A 8 -3.20 38.70 5.93
CA LEU A 8 -2.61 38.88 7.27
C LEU A 8 -1.77 37.68 7.68
N GLY A 9 -1.44 36.77 6.75
CA GLY A 9 -0.70 35.57 7.08
C GLY A 9 -1.42 34.71 8.13
N MET A 10 -2.73 34.88 8.20
CA MET A 10 -3.53 34.04 9.06
C MET A 10 -3.53 32.64 8.47
N THR A 11 -2.98 31.71 9.22
CA THR A 11 -3.29 30.31 9.03
C THR A 11 -4.77 30.18 8.77
N PRO A 12 -5.20 29.46 7.74
CA PRO A 12 -6.62 29.33 7.48
C PRO A 12 -7.32 28.95 8.77
N LEU A 13 -8.44 29.60 9.04
CA LEU A 13 -9.26 29.36 10.22
C LEU A 13 -9.51 27.88 10.48
N ASP A 14 -9.46 27.07 9.42
CA ASP A 14 -9.55 25.62 9.46
C ASP A 14 -8.44 24.97 10.30
N ASP A 15 -7.23 25.54 10.30
CA ASP A 15 -6.12 25.00 11.12
C ASP A 15 -6.29 25.28 12.62
N LEU A 16 -6.96 26.37 12.94
CA LEU A 16 -7.24 26.74 14.35
C LEU A 16 -8.37 25.92 14.96
N PHE A 17 -9.28 25.44 14.13
CA PHE A 17 -10.44 24.67 14.56
C PHE A 17 -10.34 23.18 14.21
N SER A 18 -9.21 22.76 13.65
CA SER A 18 -8.99 21.32 13.42
C SER A 18 -8.81 20.62 14.76
N THR A 19 -9.81 19.85 15.14
CA THR A 19 -9.72 18.96 16.30
C THR A 19 -8.73 17.83 15.99
N ASP A 20 -8.20 17.19 17.02
CA ASP A 20 -7.35 16.02 16.86
C ASP A 20 -8.06 14.92 16.05
N GLU A 21 -9.38 14.85 16.14
CA GLU A 21 -10.22 13.97 15.35
C GLU A 21 -10.18 14.32 13.86
N SER A 22 -10.28 15.59 13.50
CA SER A 22 -10.23 16.01 12.11
C SER A 22 -8.84 15.84 11.49
N ARG A 23 -7.79 15.96 12.28
CA ARG A 23 -6.42 15.65 11.86
C ARG A 23 -6.23 14.15 11.65
N ALA A 24 -6.80 13.34 12.54
CA ALA A 24 -6.81 11.89 12.40
C ALA A 24 -7.61 11.46 11.16
N GLU A 25 -8.75 12.08 10.90
CA GLU A 25 -9.54 11.84 9.68
C GLU A 25 -8.80 12.26 8.40
N ALA A 26 -8.08 13.38 8.44
CA ALA A 26 -7.26 13.81 7.31
C ALA A 26 -6.07 12.86 7.05
N GLN A 27 -5.62 12.15 8.08
CA GLN A 27 -4.61 11.10 7.97
C GLN A 27 -5.20 9.73 7.65
N LEU A 28 -6.53 9.58 7.75
CA LEU A 28 -7.20 8.35 7.33
C LEU A 28 -6.97 8.12 5.83
N GLU A 29 -6.51 6.94 5.55
CA GLU A 29 -6.19 6.53 4.20
C GLU A 29 -7.45 6.46 3.36
N LYS A 30 -7.44 7.17 2.25
CA LYS A 30 -8.56 7.13 1.31
C LYS A 30 -8.46 5.91 0.43
N VAL A 31 -9.57 5.20 0.31
CA VAL A 31 -9.70 4.11 -0.65
C VAL A 31 -9.93 4.71 -2.03
N VAL A 32 -9.07 4.37 -2.96
CA VAL A 32 -9.12 4.81 -4.36
C VAL A 32 -9.38 3.60 -5.24
N THR A 33 -10.15 3.77 -6.29
CA THR A 33 -10.39 2.71 -7.26
C THR A 33 -9.33 2.76 -8.35
N LEU A 34 -8.59 1.67 -8.53
CA LEU A 34 -7.53 1.55 -9.52
C LEU A 34 -7.77 0.33 -10.42
N ASN A 35 -7.27 0.40 -11.64
CA ASN A 35 -7.27 -0.75 -12.53
C ASN A 35 -6.10 -1.68 -12.14
N PRO A 36 -6.35 -2.98 -11.94
CA PRO A 36 -5.27 -3.93 -11.64
C PRO A 36 -4.12 -3.92 -12.65
N ALA A 37 -4.40 -3.60 -13.90
CA ALA A 37 -3.39 -3.51 -14.95
C ALA A 37 -2.40 -2.34 -14.74
N ASP A 38 -2.81 -1.30 -14.04
CA ASP A 38 -1.98 -0.12 -13.73
C ASP A 38 -1.10 -0.32 -12.50
N ILE A 39 -1.26 -1.45 -11.82
CA ILE A 39 -0.52 -1.79 -10.61
C ILE A 39 0.57 -2.80 -10.93
N SER A 40 1.83 -2.40 -10.77
CA SER A 40 2.98 -3.29 -10.93
C SER A 40 3.17 -4.17 -9.70
N ASP A 41 3.78 -5.33 -9.89
CA ASP A 41 4.14 -6.19 -8.78
C ASP A 41 5.37 -5.62 -8.04
N PHE A 42 5.47 -5.94 -6.76
CA PHE A 42 6.61 -5.53 -5.95
C PHE A 42 7.89 -6.22 -6.46
N PRO A 43 8.98 -5.47 -6.69
CA PRO A 43 10.22 -6.08 -7.17
C PRO A 43 10.78 -7.06 -6.15
N ASN A 44 11.32 -8.18 -6.63
CA ASN A 44 11.89 -9.24 -5.80
C ASN A 44 10.93 -9.83 -4.76
N HIS A 45 9.63 -9.86 -5.08
CA HIS A 45 8.61 -10.42 -4.20
C HIS A 45 8.93 -11.88 -3.88
N PRO A 46 9.18 -12.24 -2.60
CA PRO A 46 9.62 -13.59 -2.24
C PRO A 46 8.51 -14.64 -2.25
N PHE A 47 7.26 -14.19 -2.23
CA PHE A 47 6.10 -15.06 -2.12
C PHE A 47 5.47 -15.28 -3.50
N LYS A 48 5.37 -16.54 -3.89
CA LYS A 48 4.76 -16.90 -5.17
C LYS A 48 3.25 -16.90 -5.05
N VAL A 49 2.59 -16.25 -6.00
CA VAL A 49 1.14 -16.33 -6.14
C VAL A 49 0.81 -17.60 -6.92
N LYS A 50 0.20 -18.57 -6.25
CA LYS A 50 -0.19 -19.83 -6.88
C LYS A 50 -1.57 -19.70 -7.50
N GLN A 51 -1.71 -20.17 -8.73
CA GLN A 51 -3.00 -20.32 -9.39
C GLN A 51 -3.56 -21.70 -9.09
N ASP A 52 -4.14 -21.85 -7.91
CA ASP A 52 -4.76 -23.08 -7.42
C ASP A 52 -6.29 -22.93 -7.33
N GLU A 53 -6.95 -23.94 -6.80
CA GLU A 53 -8.40 -23.90 -6.59
C GLU A 53 -8.85 -22.74 -5.70
N ALA A 54 -8.06 -22.43 -4.67
CA ALA A 54 -8.34 -21.28 -3.80
C ALA A 54 -8.32 -19.96 -4.57
N MET A 55 -7.44 -19.82 -5.54
CA MET A 55 -7.40 -18.66 -6.42
C MET A 55 -8.64 -18.60 -7.32
N ALA A 56 -9.07 -19.73 -7.88
CA ALA A 56 -10.28 -19.80 -8.69
C ALA A 56 -11.53 -19.44 -7.88
N GLU A 57 -11.65 -19.95 -6.66
CA GLU A 57 -12.74 -19.59 -5.73
C GLU A 57 -12.74 -18.11 -5.39
N MET A 58 -11.56 -17.53 -5.15
CA MET A 58 -11.40 -16.10 -4.90
C MET A 58 -11.83 -15.27 -6.12
N ALA A 59 -11.44 -15.69 -7.32
CA ALA A 59 -11.85 -15.04 -8.56
C ALA A 59 -13.36 -15.08 -8.77
N ASP A 60 -14.00 -16.22 -8.50
CA ASP A 60 -15.46 -16.36 -8.57
C ASP A 60 -16.17 -15.47 -7.54
N SER A 61 -15.66 -15.40 -6.35
CA SER A 61 -16.18 -14.49 -5.31
C SER A 61 -16.06 -13.04 -5.73
N ILE A 62 -14.95 -12.66 -6.33
CA ILE A 62 -14.72 -11.30 -6.84
C ILE A 62 -15.64 -10.97 -7.99
N LYS A 63 -15.95 -11.93 -8.87
CA LYS A 63 -16.95 -11.74 -9.94
C LYS A 63 -18.35 -11.43 -9.38
N GLN A 64 -18.72 -12.08 -8.29
CA GLN A 64 -20.05 -11.92 -7.69
C GLN A 64 -20.18 -10.66 -6.82
N TYR A 65 -19.16 -10.40 -5.99
CA TYR A 65 -19.22 -9.38 -4.94
C TYR A 65 -18.22 -8.25 -5.10
N GLY A 66 -17.32 -8.34 -6.06
CA GLY A 66 -16.20 -7.42 -6.20
C GLY A 66 -15.10 -7.66 -5.15
N VAL A 67 -14.11 -6.81 -5.13
CA VAL A 67 -13.05 -6.84 -4.13
C VAL A 67 -13.52 -6.08 -2.90
N LEU A 68 -13.76 -6.78 -1.80
CA LEU A 68 -14.31 -6.19 -0.57
C LEU A 68 -13.22 -5.57 0.32
N VAL A 69 -12.03 -6.15 0.33
CA VAL A 69 -10.90 -5.67 1.14
C VAL A 69 -9.92 -4.92 0.25
N PRO A 70 -9.63 -3.63 0.55
CA PRO A 70 -8.68 -2.86 -0.25
C PRO A 70 -7.27 -3.44 -0.23
N ALA A 71 -6.58 -3.33 -1.36
CA ALA A 71 -5.16 -3.62 -1.44
C ALA A 71 -4.34 -2.38 -1.06
N LEU A 72 -3.11 -2.58 -0.63
CA LEU A 72 -2.18 -1.49 -0.34
C LEU A 72 -1.21 -1.31 -1.50
N VAL A 73 -1.16 -0.10 -2.02
CA VAL A 73 -0.26 0.28 -3.13
C VAL A 73 0.50 1.55 -2.77
N ARG A 74 1.61 1.77 -3.45
CA ARG A 74 2.36 3.04 -3.38
C ARG A 74 2.55 3.63 -4.77
N PRO A 75 2.60 4.96 -4.90
CA PRO A 75 2.90 5.58 -6.18
C PRO A 75 4.37 5.33 -6.56
N LYS A 76 4.60 5.11 -7.86
CA LYS A 76 5.94 4.96 -8.43
C LYS A 76 6.46 6.29 -8.93
N ALA A 77 7.79 6.47 -8.89
CA ALA A 77 8.44 7.69 -9.37
C ALA A 77 8.24 7.92 -10.87
N ASP A 78 8.14 6.85 -11.65
CA ASP A 78 7.95 6.87 -13.11
C ASP A 78 6.47 6.86 -13.53
N GLY A 79 5.56 6.98 -12.59
CA GLY A 79 4.12 6.92 -12.80
C GLY A 79 3.55 5.53 -12.51
N GLY A 80 2.24 5.46 -12.33
CA GLY A 80 1.57 4.23 -11.93
C GLY A 80 1.74 3.90 -10.48
N TYR A 81 1.37 2.68 -10.12
CA TYR A 81 1.35 2.20 -8.74
C TYR A 81 2.06 0.87 -8.63
N GLU A 82 2.59 0.59 -7.44
CA GLU A 82 3.25 -0.66 -7.10
C GLU A 82 2.52 -1.34 -5.95
N MET A 83 2.23 -2.62 -6.10
CA MET A 83 1.53 -3.40 -5.08
C MET A 83 2.45 -3.67 -3.90
N VAL A 84 2.02 -3.31 -2.72
CA VAL A 84 2.71 -3.60 -1.46
C VAL A 84 2.06 -4.80 -0.77
N ALA A 85 0.75 -4.81 -0.67
CA ALA A 85 -0.01 -5.91 -0.07
C ALA A 85 -1.30 -6.16 -0.86
N GLY A 86 -1.65 -7.41 -1.05
CA GLY A 86 -2.85 -7.83 -1.78
C GLY A 86 -2.58 -8.45 -3.15
N HIS A 87 -1.40 -9.01 -3.37
CA HIS A 87 -1.02 -9.64 -4.65
C HIS A 87 -2.00 -10.73 -5.10
N ARG A 88 -2.51 -11.55 -4.18
CA ARG A 88 -3.50 -12.58 -4.49
C ARG A 88 -4.81 -11.97 -4.97
N ARG A 89 -5.27 -10.91 -4.33
CA ARG A 89 -6.49 -10.20 -4.72
C ARG A 89 -6.35 -9.56 -6.09
N LYS A 90 -5.21 -8.98 -6.39
CA LYS A 90 -4.90 -8.44 -7.73
C LYS A 90 -4.96 -9.53 -8.79
N CYS A 91 -4.33 -10.66 -8.54
CA CYS A 91 -4.33 -11.81 -9.45
C CYS A 91 -5.76 -12.33 -9.69
N ALA A 92 -6.52 -12.51 -8.61
CA ALA A 92 -7.90 -12.97 -8.69
C ALA A 92 -8.81 -11.96 -9.41
N ALA A 93 -8.61 -10.66 -9.18
CA ALA A 93 -9.34 -9.60 -9.88
C ALA A 93 -9.04 -9.61 -11.38
N THR A 94 -7.80 -9.83 -11.75
CA THR A 94 -7.39 -9.97 -13.15
C THR A 94 -8.03 -11.18 -13.80
N LEU A 95 -8.04 -12.33 -13.11
CA LEU A 95 -8.71 -13.56 -13.59
C LEU A 95 -10.23 -13.38 -13.71
N ALA A 96 -10.82 -12.60 -12.83
CA ALA A 96 -12.24 -12.27 -12.85
C ALA A 96 -12.61 -11.26 -13.94
N GLY A 97 -11.62 -10.64 -14.60
CA GLY A 97 -11.84 -9.63 -15.63
C GLY A 97 -12.32 -8.29 -15.08
N ILE A 98 -12.05 -8.01 -13.80
CA ILE A 98 -12.44 -6.77 -13.15
C ILE A 98 -11.43 -5.67 -13.47
N THR A 99 -11.95 -4.51 -13.86
CA THR A 99 -11.16 -3.34 -14.22
C THR A 99 -11.06 -2.31 -13.09
N GLU A 100 -11.78 -2.52 -12.00
CA GLU A 100 -11.82 -1.60 -10.86
C GLU A 100 -11.57 -2.37 -9.57
N MET A 101 -10.52 -1.98 -8.85
CA MET A 101 -10.12 -2.61 -7.61
C MET A 101 -9.90 -1.53 -6.54
N PRO A 102 -10.51 -1.65 -5.36
CA PRO A 102 -10.27 -0.70 -4.28
C PRO A 102 -8.85 -0.85 -3.75
N CYS A 103 -8.15 0.27 -3.63
CA CYS A 103 -6.78 0.31 -3.16
C CYS A 103 -6.59 1.47 -2.19
N ILE A 104 -5.72 1.27 -1.22
CA ILE A 104 -5.23 2.33 -0.33
C ILE A 104 -3.88 2.78 -0.87
N VAL A 105 -3.74 4.06 -1.17
CA VAL A 105 -2.49 4.64 -1.67
C VAL A 105 -1.73 5.27 -0.51
N ARG A 106 -0.52 4.79 -0.27
CA ARG A 106 0.41 5.35 0.72
C ARG A 106 1.73 5.71 0.08
N ASN A 107 2.28 6.86 0.48
CA ASN A 107 3.65 7.20 0.15
C ASN A 107 4.59 6.45 1.09
N LEU A 108 5.21 5.41 0.57
CA LEU A 108 6.13 4.55 1.34
C LEU A 108 7.50 4.54 0.68
N THR A 109 8.54 4.57 1.49
CA THR A 109 9.90 4.33 1.02
C THR A 109 10.05 2.85 0.63
N ASN A 110 11.13 2.53 -0.07
CA ASN A 110 11.41 1.15 -0.45
C ASN A 110 11.50 0.22 0.76
N ASP A 111 12.11 0.70 1.84
CA ASP A 111 12.29 -0.07 3.07
C ASP A 111 10.98 -0.26 3.83
N GLU A 112 10.18 0.79 3.96
CA GLU A 112 8.85 0.72 4.58
C GLU A 112 7.94 -0.24 3.81
N ALA A 113 7.92 -0.14 2.48
CA ALA A 113 7.11 -1.00 1.64
C ALA A 113 7.56 -2.47 1.75
N THR A 114 8.86 -2.72 1.80
CA THR A 114 9.42 -4.07 1.98
C THR A 114 8.99 -4.67 3.31
N ILE A 115 9.09 -3.91 4.39
CA ILE A 115 8.70 -4.37 5.74
C ILE A 115 7.21 -4.72 5.77
N ILE A 116 6.35 -3.87 5.24
CA ILE A 116 4.91 -4.09 5.20
C ILE A 116 4.57 -5.31 4.32
N MET A 117 5.19 -5.41 3.15
CA MET A 117 4.98 -6.54 2.24
C MET A 117 5.34 -7.86 2.91
N VAL A 118 6.49 -7.94 3.57
CA VAL A 118 6.94 -9.14 4.28
C VAL A 118 5.99 -9.46 5.43
N ASP A 119 5.68 -8.50 6.29
CA ASP A 119 4.82 -8.72 7.45
C ASP A 119 3.40 -9.18 7.05
N SER A 120 2.84 -8.61 6.00
CA SER A 120 1.50 -9.02 5.52
C SER A 120 1.47 -10.44 5.00
N ASN A 121 2.59 -10.95 4.48
CA ASN A 121 2.68 -12.31 3.95
C ASN A 121 3.13 -13.34 4.98
N LEU A 122 3.93 -12.97 5.99
CA LEU A 122 4.37 -13.88 7.04
C LEU A 122 3.22 -14.40 7.92
N GLN A 123 2.08 -13.74 7.89
CA GLN A 123 0.88 -14.17 8.61
C GLN A 123 0.15 -15.34 7.91
N ARG A 124 0.59 -15.74 6.73
CA ARG A 124 -0.01 -16.87 6.02
C ARG A 124 0.41 -18.20 6.65
N GLU A 125 -0.55 -19.11 6.76
CA GLU A 125 -0.30 -20.44 7.33
C GLU A 125 0.58 -21.34 6.45
N THR A 126 0.57 -21.11 5.13
CA THR A 126 1.29 -21.96 4.16
C THR A 126 2.39 -21.16 3.46
N ILE A 127 3.54 -21.03 4.12
CA ILE A 127 4.74 -20.42 3.54
C ILE A 127 5.83 -21.49 3.48
N LEU A 128 6.46 -21.61 2.30
CA LEU A 128 7.61 -22.51 2.16
C LEU A 128 8.78 -22.00 3.01
N PRO A 129 9.57 -22.90 3.65
CA PRO A 129 10.72 -22.49 4.45
C PRO A 129 11.72 -21.60 3.70
N SER A 130 11.92 -21.85 2.41
CA SER A 130 12.79 -21.03 1.55
C SER A 130 12.24 -19.61 1.34
N GLU A 131 10.94 -19.50 1.13
CA GLU A 131 10.27 -18.19 1.00
C GLU A 131 10.34 -17.41 2.30
N LYS A 132 10.12 -18.10 3.42
CA LYS A 132 10.20 -17.52 4.76
C LYS A 132 11.60 -17.00 5.08
N ALA A 133 12.64 -17.80 4.78
CA ALA A 133 14.04 -17.39 4.99
C ALA A 133 14.40 -16.17 4.16
N PHE A 134 14.02 -16.14 2.88
CA PHE A 134 14.25 -15.00 2.00
C PHE A 134 13.51 -13.75 2.46
N ALA A 135 12.26 -13.91 2.89
CA ALA A 135 11.45 -12.81 3.40
C ALA A 135 12.05 -12.19 4.67
N TYR A 136 12.51 -13.00 5.61
CA TYR A 136 13.20 -12.49 6.80
C TYR A 136 14.48 -11.75 6.47
N LYS A 137 15.23 -12.25 5.49
CA LYS A 137 16.43 -11.57 5.01
C LYS A 137 16.10 -10.18 4.45
N MET A 138 15.11 -10.10 3.58
CA MET A 138 14.64 -8.83 3.01
C MET A 138 14.20 -7.85 4.09
N LYS A 139 13.43 -8.34 5.06
CA LYS A 139 12.95 -7.52 6.17
C LYS A 139 14.11 -7.00 7.02
N LEU A 140 15.06 -7.86 7.34
CA LEU A 140 16.23 -7.48 8.12
C LEU A 140 17.08 -6.42 7.42
N GLU A 141 17.33 -6.58 6.13
CA GLU A 141 18.04 -5.61 5.32
C GLU A 141 17.33 -4.26 5.29
N ALA A 142 16.00 -4.26 5.08
CA ALA A 142 15.18 -3.06 5.08
C ALA A 142 15.20 -2.34 6.44
N MET A 143 15.10 -3.09 7.52
CA MET A 143 15.18 -2.53 8.88
C MET A 143 16.55 -1.94 9.18
N THR A 144 17.61 -2.58 8.74
CA THR A 144 18.99 -2.11 8.93
C THR A 144 19.23 -0.79 8.21
N VAL A 145 18.79 -0.67 6.96
CA VAL A 145 18.90 0.57 6.18
C VAL A 145 18.09 1.69 6.83
N SER A 146 16.85 1.40 7.22
CA SER A 146 15.96 2.35 7.89
C SER A 146 16.56 2.85 9.21
N TYR A 147 17.13 1.95 10.02
CA TYR A 147 17.80 2.29 11.29
C TYR A 147 19.04 3.16 11.06
N THR A 148 19.87 2.82 10.08
CA THR A 148 21.07 3.60 9.73
C THR A 148 20.67 5.01 9.27
N HIS A 149 19.62 5.14 8.52
CA HIS A 149 19.11 6.43 8.04
C HIS A 149 18.59 7.30 9.19
N LEU A 150 17.85 6.73 10.13
CA LEU A 150 17.39 7.43 11.33
C LEU A 150 18.56 7.90 12.20
N ARG A 151 19.58 7.06 12.36
CA ARG A 151 20.77 7.40 13.14
C ARG A 151 21.61 8.52 12.52
N ALA A 152 21.62 8.61 11.20
CA ALA A 152 22.29 9.70 10.48
C ALA A 152 21.63 11.06 10.69
N HIS A 153 20.32 11.10 11.01
CA HIS A 153 19.58 12.31 11.32
C HIS A 153 19.74 12.78 12.77
N GLU A 154 20.20 11.94 13.67
CA GLU A 154 20.41 12.25 15.09
C GLU A 154 21.75 12.91 15.41
N THR A 155 22.64 13.01 14.44
CA THR A 155 23.94 13.67 14.63
C THR A 155 23.96 15.09 14.10
#